data_c57858f2f02b952cce17e04692149c68
#
_entry.id   c57858f2f02b952cce17e04692149c68
#
_cell.length_a   1.000
_cell.length_b   1.000
_cell.length_c   1.000
_cell.angle_alpha   90.00
_cell.angle_beta   90.00
_cell.angle_gamma   90.00
#
_symmetry.space_group_name_H-M   'P 1'
#
loop_
_entity.id
_entity.type
_entity.pdbx_description
1 polymer ?
#
loop_
_entity_poly.entity_id
_entity_poly.type
_entity_poly.pdbx_seq_one_letter_code
_entity_poly.pdbx_strand_id
1 'polypeptide(L)'
;MTGVQTCALPIYTRRKFYELHEATGSPIAAEALRRIGELYAIEHGIRGRAAEERQQVRHAQSRPLIEAMKPWLETELGRVPARGGLAEAIRYALARWPALCRFLDDGRVELDTNAVERAIRPIALGRKNHLFAGSDGGGDRWATVCSLIATAKLNDVEPFAYLKDVLQRMADGHPMNRLDDLLPWNWATSHVKH
;
A
#
# COMPACT_ATOMS: atom_id res chain seq x y z
N MET A 1 11.07 1.22 -11.58
CA MET A 1 10.02 0.37 -10.99
C MET A 1 9.58 1.02 -9.71
N THR A 2 8.39 1.56 -9.72
CA THR A 2 7.84 2.49 -8.76
C THR A 2 7.52 1.83 -7.40
N GLY A 3 7.70 2.56 -6.30
CA GLY A 3 7.54 2.11 -4.92
C GLY A 3 6.19 1.48 -4.54
N VAL A 4 5.18 1.60 -5.39
CA VAL A 4 3.84 0.99 -5.19
C VAL A 4 3.88 -0.54 -5.24
N GLN A 5 4.77 -1.15 -6.02
CA GLN A 5 4.88 -2.62 -6.09
C GLN A 5 5.51 -3.25 -4.84
N THR A 6 6.24 -2.50 -4.04
CA THR A 6 6.94 -3.03 -2.85
C THR A 6 6.00 -3.26 -1.66
N CYS A 7 5.00 -2.40 -1.46
CA CYS A 7 4.07 -2.52 -0.32
C CYS A 7 3.04 -3.67 -0.47
N ALA A 8 2.74 -4.10 -1.70
CA ALA A 8 1.79 -5.20 -1.95
C ALA A 8 2.40 -6.59 -1.69
N LEU A 9 3.72 -6.73 -1.68
CA LEU A 9 4.40 -8.03 -1.61
C LEU A 9 4.10 -8.85 -0.35
N PRO A 10 4.06 -8.28 0.88
CA PRO A 10 3.74 -9.06 2.07
C PRO A 10 2.31 -9.64 2.03
N ILE A 11 1.34 -8.88 1.55
CA ILE A 11 -0.06 -9.34 1.40
C ILE A 11 -0.15 -10.48 0.39
N TYR A 12 0.52 -10.37 -0.77
CA TYR A 12 0.51 -11.44 -1.78
C TYR A 12 1.22 -12.70 -1.29
N THR A 13 2.32 -12.56 -0.55
CA THR A 13 3.01 -13.68 0.07
C THR A 13 2.11 -14.38 1.08
N ARG A 14 1.45 -13.62 1.97
CA ARG A 14 0.48 -14.15 2.93
C ARG A 14 -0.67 -14.88 2.22
N ARG A 15 -1.23 -14.30 1.16
CA ARG A 15 -2.33 -14.89 0.39
C ARG A 15 -1.94 -16.25 -0.20
N LYS A 16 -0.75 -16.39 -0.80
CA LYS A 16 -0.28 -17.68 -1.34
C LYS A 16 -0.23 -18.77 -0.27
N PHE A 17 0.28 -18.47 0.93
CA PHE A 17 0.28 -19.44 2.03
C PHE A 17 -1.12 -19.71 2.56
N TYR A 18 -2.01 -18.73 2.58
CA TYR A 18 -3.39 -18.90 3.01
C TYR A 18 -4.17 -19.82 2.07
N GLU A 19 -4.12 -19.56 0.77
CA GLU A 19 -4.77 -20.41 -0.25
C GLU A 19 -4.27 -21.86 -0.19
N LEU A 20 -2.98 -22.05 0.04
CA LEU A 20 -2.38 -23.39 0.21
C LEU A 20 -2.84 -24.07 1.50
N HIS A 21 -2.92 -23.34 2.59
CA HIS A 21 -3.41 -23.87 3.86
C HIS A 21 -4.87 -24.32 3.74
N GLU A 22 -5.73 -23.48 3.18
CA GLU A 22 -7.14 -23.81 2.94
C GLU A 22 -7.31 -25.03 2.02
N ALA A 23 -6.49 -25.12 0.96
CA ALA A 23 -6.62 -26.20 -0.02
C ALA A 23 -6.03 -27.53 0.45
N THR A 24 -5.01 -27.53 1.29
CA THR A 24 -4.21 -28.72 1.59
C THR A 24 -4.06 -29.06 3.08
N GLY A 25 -4.44 -28.13 3.98
CA GLY A 25 -4.19 -28.27 5.42
C GLY A 25 -2.69 -28.29 5.78
N SER A 26 -1.80 -27.80 4.88
CA SER A 26 -0.35 -27.89 5.05
C SER A 26 0.12 -27.26 6.38
N PRO A 27 0.80 -28.02 7.26
CA PRO A 27 1.34 -27.49 8.50
C PRO A 27 2.45 -26.45 8.28
N ILE A 28 3.20 -26.54 7.18
CA ILE A 28 4.22 -25.55 6.81
C ILE A 28 3.54 -24.23 6.40
N ALA A 29 2.44 -24.29 5.66
CA ALA A 29 1.67 -23.10 5.32
C ALA A 29 1.04 -22.45 6.57
N ALA A 30 0.50 -23.27 7.50
CA ALA A 30 -0.02 -22.78 8.78
C ALA A 30 1.06 -22.09 9.61
N GLU A 31 2.25 -22.67 9.71
CA GLU A 31 3.38 -22.06 10.44
C GLU A 31 3.87 -20.77 9.78
N ALA A 32 3.92 -20.71 8.44
CA ALA A 32 4.23 -19.48 7.71
C ALA A 32 3.20 -18.37 8.05
N LEU A 33 1.91 -18.69 8.05
CA LEU A 33 0.84 -17.76 8.40
C LEU A 33 0.92 -17.29 9.85
N ARG A 34 1.27 -18.17 10.78
CA ARG A 34 1.46 -17.82 12.19
C ARG A 34 2.59 -16.80 12.36
N ARG A 35 3.76 -17.05 11.75
CA ARG A 35 4.92 -16.14 11.77
C ARG A 35 4.61 -14.78 11.13
N ILE A 36 3.91 -14.77 10.00
CA ILE A 36 3.43 -13.54 9.37
C ILE A 36 2.44 -12.82 10.31
N GLY A 37 1.58 -13.56 10.99
CA GLY A 37 0.63 -13.01 11.96
C GLY A 37 1.30 -12.27 13.11
N GLU A 38 2.45 -12.75 13.60
CA GLU A 38 3.24 -12.07 14.64
C GLU A 38 3.76 -10.70 14.14
N LEU A 39 4.21 -10.60 12.89
CA LEU A 39 4.61 -9.32 12.30
C LEU A 39 3.44 -8.33 12.22
N TYR A 40 2.26 -8.80 11.82
CA TYR A 40 1.05 -7.98 11.77
C TYR A 40 0.59 -7.53 13.16
N ALA A 41 0.77 -8.35 14.19
CA ALA A 41 0.45 -7.98 15.58
C ALA A 41 1.35 -6.82 16.06
N ILE A 42 2.65 -6.86 15.77
CA ILE A 42 3.57 -5.76 16.06
C ILE A 42 3.15 -4.49 15.30
N GLU A 43 2.88 -4.59 14.01
CA GLU A 43 2.46 -3.45 13.18
C GLU A 43 1.15 -2.82 13.68
N HIS A 44 0.21 -3.64 14.19
CA HIS A 44 -1.02 -3.13 14.78
C HIS A 44 -0.74 -2.27 16.01
N GLY A 45 0.21 -2.67 16.85
CA GLY A 45 0.60 -1.95 18.07
C GLY A 45 1.34 -0.62 17.83
N ILE A 46 1.91 -0.44 16.65
CA ILE A 46 2.67 0.79 16.29
C ILE A 46 1.96 1.65 15.23
N ARG A 47 0.76 1.29 14.85
CA ARG A 47 -0.03 2.06 13.88
C ARG A 47 -0.30 3.48 14.39
N GLY A 48 -0.07 4.48 13.52
CA GLY A 48 -0.25 5.89 13.84
C GLY A 48 0.89 6.53 14.62
N ARG A 49 1.94 5.80 14.99
CA ARG A 49 3.13 6.37 15.62
C ARG A 49 4.05 7.03 14.58
N ALA A 50 4.96 7.90 15.06
CA ALA A 50 5.97 8.54 14.22
C ALA A 50 6.85 7.50 13.50
N ALA A 51 7.37 7.86 12.32
CA ALA A 51 8.15 6.94 11.48
C ALA A 51 9.39 6.39 12.21
N GLU A 52 10.08 7.25 12.94
CA GLU A 52 11.27 6.91 13.72
C GLU A 52 10.96 5.90 14.84
N GLU A 53 9.86 6.10 15.54
CA GLU A 53 9.40 5.19 16.59
C GLU A 53 8.99 3.83 16.01
N ARG A 54 8.27 3.83 14.89
CA ARG A 54 7.92 2.60 14.17
C ARG A 54 9.16 1.83 13.75
N GLN A 55 10.16 2.51 13.19
CA GLN A 55 11.43 1.90 12.79
C GLN A 55 12.14 1.27 13.97
N GLN A 56 12.23 1.96 15.10
CA GLN A 56 12.86 1.43 16.33
C GLN A 56 12.17 0.14 16.81
N VAL A 57 10.84 0.13 16.90
CA VAL A 57 10.09 -1.06 17.32
C VAL A 57 10.27 -2.21 16.32
N ARG A 58 10.24 -1.93 15.03
CA ARG A 58 10.49 -2.93 13.98
C ARG A 58 11.87 -3.53 14.07
N HIS A 59 12.90 -2.72 14.34
CA HIS A 59 14.25 -3.23 14.55
C HIS A 59 14.34 -4.12 15.80
N ALA A 60 13.66 -3.74 16.89
CA ALA A 60 13.70 -4.50 18.13
C ALA A 60 12.88 -5.79 18.09
N GLN A 61 11.71 -5.78 17.44
CA GLN A 61 10.75 -6.87 17.52
C GLN A 61 10.53 -7.61 16.19
N SER A 62 10.39 -6.91 15.06
CA SER A 62 10.09 -7.54 13.78
C SER A 62 11.34 -8.10 13.10
N ARG A 63 12.49 -7.45 13.22
CA ARG A 63 13.75 -7.90 12.59
C ARG A 63 14.16 -9.31 13.03
N PRO A 64 14.17 -9.67 14.32
CA PRO A 64 14.51 -11.04 14.74
C PRO A 64 13.56 -12.10 14.15
N LEU A 65 12.27 -11.79 14.04
CA LEU A 65 11.28 -12.70 13.44
C LEU A 65 11.55 -12.92 11.95
N ILE A 66 11.87 -11.86 11.21
CA ILE A 66 12.22 -11.91 9.79
C ILE A 66 13.53 -12.69 9.58
N GLU A 67 14.55 -12.43 10.41
CA GLU A 67 15.84 -13.12 10.34
C GLU A 67 15.71 -14.62 10.63
N ALA A 68 14.83 -15.01 11.55
CA ALA A 68 14.54 -16.42 11.82
C ALA A 68 13.64 -17.07 10.74
N MET A 69 12.81 -16.29 10.05
CA MET A 69 11.88 -16.80 9.05
C MET A 69 12.58 -17.25 7.76
N LYS A 70 13.60 -16.51 7.31
CA LYS A 70 14.29 -16.81 6.04
C LYS A 70 14.96 -18.20 6.05
N PRO A 71 15.86 -18.52 7.00
CA PRO A 71 16.51 -19.84 7.04
C PRO A 71 15.50 -20.97 7.27
N TRP A 72 14.41 -20.71 7.98
CA TRP A 72 13.34 -21.67 8.12
C TRP A 72 12.67 -21.96 6.76
N LEU A 73 12.32 -20.93 5.97
CA LEU A 73 11.76 -21.11 4.62
C LEU A 73 12.73 -21.86 3.69
N GLU A 74 14.02 -21.56 3.75
CA GLU A 74 15.07 -22.26 2.98
C GLU A 74 15.15 -23.73 3.36
N THR A 75 15.06 -24.05 4.65
CA THR A 75 15.03 -25.41 5.15
C THR A 75 13.79 -26.17 4.68
N GLU A 76 12.62 -25.57 4.79
CA GLU A 76 11.37 -26.19 4.35
C GLU A 76 11.33 -26.37 2.83
N LEU A 77 11.92 -25.45 2.06
CA LEU A 77 12.03 -25.61 0.60
C LEU A 77 12.79 -26.88 0.20
N GLY A 78 13.83 -27.24 0.98
CA GLY A 78 14.58 -28.50 0.75
C GLY A 78 13.82 -29.78 1.10
N ARG A 79 12.74 -29.68 1.89
CA ARG A 79 11.93 -30.82 2.36
C ARG A 79 10.69 -31.08 1.53
N VAL A 80 10.23 -30.10 0.75
CA VAL A 80 8.99 -30.20 -0.04
C VAL A 80 9.28 -30.58 -1.49
N PRO A 81 8.34 -31.23 -2.20
CA PRO A 81 8.49 -31.54 -3.61
C PRO A 81 8.71 -30.27 -4.46
N ALA A 82 9.74 -30.31 -5.31
CA ALA A 82 10.17 -29.14 -6.09
C ALA A 82 9.07 -28.55 -7.01
N ARG A 83 8.11 -29.35 -7.46
CA ARG A 83 7.01 -28.95 -8.35
C ARG A 83 5.68 -28.78 -7.63
N GLY A 84 5.67 -28.53 -6.33
CA GLY A 84 4.45 -28.31 -5.55
C GLY A 84 4.13 -26.82 -5.35
N GLY A 85 2.85 -26.48 -5.16
CA GLY A 85 2.40 -25.11 -4.87
C GLY A 85 3.08 -24.51 -3.63
N LEU A 86 3.41 -25.35 -2.62
CA LEU A 86 4.13 -24.91 -1.43
C LEU A 86 5.56 -24.45 -1.76
N ALA A 87 6.29 -25.24 -2.58
CA ALA A 87 7.62 -24.86 -3.04
C ALA A 87 7.58 -23.57 -3.90
N GLU A 88 6.52 -23.39 -4.69
CA GLU A 88 6.32 -22.16 -5.46
C GLU A 88 6.10 -20.95 -4.55
N ALA A 89 5.25 -21.07 -3.53
CA ALA A 89 4.99 -20.01 -2.55
C ALA A 89 6.25 -19.62 -1.78
N ILE A 90 7.05 -20.60 -1.35
CA ILE A 90 8.33 -20.36 -0.66
C ILE A 90 9.33 -19.67 -1.60
N ARG A 91 9.51 -20.16 -2.83
CA ARG A 91 10.39 -19.53 -3.82
C ARG A 91 9.94 -18.10 -4.15
N TYR A 92 8.64 -17.86 -4.25
CA TYR A 92 8.09 -16.52 -4.45
C TYR A 92 8.51 -15.56 -3.34
N ALA A 93 8.40 -16.00 -2.07
CA ALA A 93 8.82 -15.21 -0.92
C ALA A 93 10.34 -14.95 -0.92
N LEU A 94 11.15 -16.00 -1.09
CA LEU A 94 12.61 -15.91 -1.06
C LEU A 94 13.17 -15.05 -2.20
N ALA A 95 12.63 -15.17 -3.42
CA ALA A 95 13.04 -14.34 -4.57
C ALA A 95 12.78 -12.84 -4.37
N ARG A 96 11.85 -12.49 -3.49
CA ARG A 96 11.46 -11.10 -3.20
C ARG A 96 11.86 -10.66 -1.81
N TRP A 97 12.68 -11.44 -1.11
CA TRP A 97 13.04 -11.22 0.28
C TRP A 97 13.53 -9.80 0.59
N PRO A 98 14.47 -9.22 -0.19
CA PRO A 98 14.92 -7.85 0.08
C PRO A 98 13.77 -6.81 0.01
N ALA A 99 12.83 -7.01 -0.90
CA ALA A 99 11.68 -6.12 -1.05
C ALA A 99 10.65 -6.31 0.08
N LEU A 100 10.48 -7.55 0.56
CA LEU A 100 9.63 -7.87 1.72
C LEU A 100 10.17 -7.27 3.02
N CYS A 101 11.48 -7.08 3.14
CA CYS A 101 12.14 -6.55 4.35
C CYS A 101 12.23 -5.02 4.38
N ARG A 102 11.89 -4.29 3.31
CA ARG A 102 12.05 -2.82 3.24
C ARG A 102 11.33 -2.06 4.34
N PHE A 103 10.21 -2.54 4.83
CA PHE A 103 9.48 -1.89 5.91
C PHE A 103 10.27 -1.82 7.21
N LEU A 104 11.26 -2.69 7.41
CA LEU A 104 12.15 -2.66 8.58
C LEU A 104 13.05 -1.43 8.59
N ASP A 105 13.47 -0.97 7.42
CA ASP A 105 14.50 0.06 7.28
C ASP A 105 13.91 1.47 7.12
N ASP A 106 12.61 1.57 6.79
CA ASP A 106 11.91 2.86 6.69
C ASP A 106 10.55 2.80 7.41
N GLY A 107 10.44 3.54 8.51
CA GLY A 107 9.21 3.61 9.31
C GLY A 107 8.00 4.17 8.58
N ARG A 108 8.18 4.86 7.45
CA ARG A 108 7.08 5.37 6.60
C ARG A 108 6.45 4.28 5.75
N VAL A 109 7.21 3.22 5.43
CA VAL A 109 6.72 2.10 4.63
C VAL A 109 5.78 1.25 5.47
N GLU A 110 4.57 1.01 4.98
CA GLU A 110 3.60 0.11 5.60
C GLU A 110 3.90 -1.35 5.25
N LEU A 111 3.64 -2.26 6.18
CA LEU A 111 3.72 -3.71 5.94
C LEU A 111 2.61 -4.17 4.98
N ASP A 112 1.48 -3.46 4.96
CA ASP A 112 0.33 -3.74 4.12
C ASP A 112 0.01 -2.59 3.16
N THR A 113 -0.85 -2.87 2.16
CA THR A 113 -1.33 -1.88 1.19
C THR A 113 -2.69 -1.29 1.57
N ASN A 114 -3.15 -1.49 2.79
CA ASN A 114 -4.49 -1.06 3.23
C ASN A 114 -4.74 0.44 3.01
N ALA A 115 -3.71 1.29 3.13
CA ALA A 115 -3.83 2.71 2.84
C ALA A 115 -4.10 2.95 1.35
N VAL A 116 -3.36 2.28 0.47
CA VAL A 116 -3.52 2.36 -1.00
C VAL A 116 -4.86 1.75 -1.42
N GLU A 117 -5.21 0.57 -0.88
CA GLU A 117 -6.49 -0.08 -1.18
C GLU A 117 -7.68 0.78 -0.75
N ARG A 118 -7.61 1.42 0.41
CA ARG A 118 -8.64 2.39 0.86
C ARG A 118 -8.73 3.61 -0.04
N ALA A 119 -7.59 4.11 -0.53
CA ALA A 119 -7.57 5.24 -1.46
C ALA A 119 -8.17 4.89 -2.83
N ILE A 120 -7.93 3.66 -3.32
CA ILE A 120 -8.46 3.17 -4.60
C ILE A 120 -9.92 2.69 -4.49
N ARG A 121 -10.36 2.26 -3.31
CA ARG A 121 -11.70 1.68 -3.10
C ARG A 121 -12.85 2.56 -3.59
N PRO A 122 -12.89 3.88 -3.37
CA PRO A 122 -13.95 4.74 -3.92
C PRO A 122 -14.00 4.70 -5.45
N ILE A 123 -12.82 4.63 -6.11
CA ILE A 123 -12.71 4.53 -7.57
C ILE A 123 -13.25 3.19 -8.04
N ALA A 124 -12.84 2.10 -7.38
CA ALA A 124 -13.28 0.75 -7.70
C ALA A 124 -14.80 0.54 -7.49
N LEU A 125 -15.37 1.14 -6.44
CA LEU A 125 -16.81 1.11 -6.19
C LEU A 125 -17.58 1.99 -7.19
N GLY A 126 -17.04 3.15 -7.57
CA GLY A 126 -17.59 4.04 -8.58
C GLY A 126 -17.58 3.44 -10.00
N ARG A 127 -16.80 2.39 -10.24
CA ARG A 127 -16.73 1.70 -11.53
C ARG A 127 -18.10 1.20 -12.05
N LYS A 128 -19.05 0.91 -11.20
CA LYS A 128 -20.43 0.56 -11.58
C LYS A 128 -21.18 1.74 -12.22
N ASN A 129 -20.82 2.97 -11.89
CA ASN A 129 -21.43 4.20 -12.40
C ASN A 129 -20.69 4.73 -13.64
N HIS A 130 -19.44 4.33 -13.82
CA HIS A 130 -18.57 4.73 -14.93
C HIS A 130 -18.06 3.48 -15.62
N LEU A 131 -18.87 2.93 -16.55
CA LEU A 131 -18.54 1.68 -17.23
C LEU A 131 -17.27 1.78 -18.08
N PHE A 132 -16.94 2.98 -18.59
CA PHE A 132 -15.77 3.24 -19.42
C PHE A 132 -15.15 4.59 -19.14
N ALA A 133 -13.80 4.65 -19.20
CA ALA A 133 -13.06 5.91 -19.19
C ALA A 133 -13.10 6.62 -20.56
N GLY A 134 -13.70 6.00 -21.57
CA GLY A 134 -13.84 6.49 -22.93
C GLY A 134 -12.59 6.36 -23.79
N SER A 135 -11.40 6.51 -23.20
CA SER A 135 -10.09 6.38 -23.84
C SER A 135 -9.00 6.29 -22.79
N ASP A 136 -7.74 5.99 -23.19
CA ASP A 136 -6.58 6.03 -22.30
C ASP A 136 -6.41 7.42 -21.69
N GLY A 137 -6.51 8.48 -22.48
CA GLY A 137 -6.49 9.87 -21.99
C GLY A 137 -7.66 10.22 -21.04
N GLY A 138 -8.81 9.56 -21.17
CA GLY A 138 -9.93 9.66 -20.23
C GLY A 138 -9.58 9.01 -18.89
N GLY A 139 -8.87 7.88 -18.92
CA GLY A 139 -8.35 7.19 -17.74
C GLY A 139 -7.36 8.06 -16.97
N ASP A 140 -6.41 8.70 -17.65
CA ASP A 140 -5.41 9.59 -17.05
C ASP A 140 -6.06 10.81 -16.38
N ARG A 141 -7.03 11.44 -17.06
CA ARG A 141 -7.78 12.56 -16.49
C ARG A 141 -8.56 12.15 -15.25
N TRP A 142 -9.21 10.99 -15.30
CA TRP A 142 -9.93 10.44 -14.14
C TRP A 142 -9.00 10.17 -12.97
N ALA A 143 -7.84 9.56 -13.21
CA ALA A 143 -6.83 9.32 -12.20
C ALA A 143 -6.33 10.63 -11.57
N THR A 144 -6.13 11.67 -12.37
CA THR A 144 -5.73 13.02 -11.91
C THR A 144 -6.79 13.62 -10.98
N VAL A 145 -8.06 13.63 -11.40
CA VAL A 145 -9.16 14.16 -10.58
C VAL A 145 -9.31 13.38 -9.27
N CYS A 146 -9.25 12.05 -9.32
CA CYS A 146 -9.30 11.23 -8.12
C CYS A 146 -8.13 11.50 -7.16
N SER A 147 -6.93 11.74 -7.69
CA SER A 147 -5.76 12.09 -6.90
C SER A 147 -5.93 13.42 -6.21
N LEU A 148 -6.46 14.44 -6.91
CA LEU A 148 -6.74 15.75 -6.33
C LEU A 148 -7.81 15.68 -5.22
N ILE A 149 -8.88 14.93 -5.44
CA ILE A 149 -9.93 14.69 -4.42
C ILE A 149 -9.37 13.99 -3.19
N ALA A 150 -8.56 12.95 -3.39
CA ALA A 150 -7.94 12.24 -2.28
C ALA A 150 -6.97 13.13 -1.50
N THR A 151 -6.17 13.93 -2.21
CA THR A 151 -5.23 14.90 -1.60
C THR A 151 -5.96 16.01 -0.87
N ALA A 152 -7.06 16.54 -1.41
CA ALA A 152 -7.89 17.53 -0.72
C ALA A 152 -8.38 16.98 0.63
N LYS A 153 -8.92 15.75 0.66
CA LYS A 153 -9.36 15.08 1.90
C LYS A 153 -8.24 14.86 2.90
N LEU A 154 -7.03 14.55 2.44
CA LEU A 154 -5.86 14.37 3.31
C LEU A 154 -5.36 15.68 3.93
N ASN A 155 -5.74 16.83 3.34
CA ASN A 155 -5.42 18.17 3.84
C ASN A 155 -6.63 18.85 4.51
N ASP A 156 -7.66 18.08 4.89
CA ASP A 156 -8.90 18.57 5.50
C ASP A 156 -9.63 19.64 4.67
N VAL A 157 -9.48 19.57 3.35
CA VAL A 157 -10.13 20.44 2.38
C VAL A 157 -11.39 19.76 1.85
N GLU A 158 -12.51 20.48 1.85
CA GLU A 158 -13.76 19.98 1.29
C GLU A 158 -13.62 19.86 -0.25
N PRO A 159 -13.73 18.64 -0.82
CA PRO A 159 -13.36 18.40 -2.22
C PRO A 159 -14.25 19.10 -3.25
N PHE A 160 -15.53 19.27 -2.98
CA PHE A 160 -16.44 19.95 -3.91
C PHE A 160 -16.13 21.44 -4.00
N ALA A 161 -15.97 22.11 -2.86
CA ALA A 161 -15.61 23.53 -2.80
C ALA A 161 -14.26 23.78 -3.48
N TYR A 162 -13.28 22.90 -3.21
CA TYR A 162 -11.96 22.93 -3.84
C TYR A 162 -12.05 22.82 -5.37
N LEU A 163 -12.67 21.75 -5.88
CA LEU A 163 -12.76 21.54 -7.32
C LEU A 163 -13.55 22.65 -8.02
N LYS A 164 -14.62 23.13 -7.40
CA LYS A 164 -15.42 24.23 -7.94
C LYS A 164 -14.57 25.50 -8.11
N ASP A 165 -13.81 25.88 -7.08
CA ASP A 165 -12.95 27.08 -7.14
C ASP A 165 -11.81 26.92 -8.15
N VAL A 166 -11.14 25.75 -8.14
CA VAL A 166 -10.06 25.45 -9.10
C VAL A 166 -10.56 25.53 -10.53
N LEU A 167 -11.69 24.90 -10.84
CA LEU A 167 -12.27 24.93 -12.19
C LEU A 167 -12.70 26.33 -12.60
N GLN A 168 -13.26 27.12 -11.65
CA GLN A 168 -13.60 28.50 -11.92
C GLN A 168 -12.37 29.34 -12.25
N ARG A 169 -11.31 29.26 -11.42
CA ARG A 169 -10.06 30.00 -11.67
C ARG A 169 -9.43 29.60 -13.01
N MET A 170 -9.44 28.32 -13.35
CA MET A 170 -8.95 27.85 -14.66
C MET A 170 -9.76 28.42 -15.81
N ALA A 171 -11.10 28.49 -15.68
CA ALA A 171 -11.98 29.08 -16.68
C ALA A 171 -11.75 30.59 -16.82
N ASP A 172 -11.43 31.26 -15.72
CA ASP A 172 -11.13 32.70 -15.68
C ASP A 172 -9.69 33.02 -16.15
N GLY A 173 -8.95 32.06 -16.64
CA GLY A 173 -7.61 32.26 -17.22
C GLY A 173 -6.47 32.25 -16.19
N HIS A 174 -6.52 31.41 -15.17
CA HIS A 174 -5.42 31.26 -14.21
C HIS A 174 -4.08 31.01 -14.91
N PRO A 175 -3.00 31.72 -14.54
CA PRO A 175 -1.72 31.59 -15.21
C PRO A 175 -1.11 30.19 -15.12
N MET A 176 -0.69 29.61 -16.25
CA MET A 176 -0.11 28.24 -16.30
C MET A 176 1.18 28.10 -15.49
N ASN A 177 1.93 29.16 -15.29
CA ASN A 177 3.13 29.18 -14.45
C ASN A 177 2.85 29.25 -12.94
N ARG A 178 1.57 29.31 -12.55
CA ARG A 178 1.12 29.41 -11.14
C ARG A 178 0.16 28.27 -10.76
N LEU A 179 0.22 27.13 -11.44
CA LEU A 179 -0.61 25.97 -11.13
C LEU A 179 -0.40 25.43 -9.71
N ASP A 180 0.76 25.66 -9.13
CA ASP A 180 1.07 25.28 -7.75
C ASP A 180 0.11 25.95 -6.73
N ASP A 181 -0.39 27.15 -7.03
CA ASP A 181 -1.37 27.85 -6.18
C ASP A 181 -2.70 27.09 -6.08
N LEU A 182 -3.01 26.23 -7.05
CA LEU A 182 -4.23 25.44 -7.13
C LEU A 182 -4.10 24.06 -6.46
N LEU A 183 -2.92 23.70 -5.99
CA LEU A 183 -2.73 22.43 -5.29
C LEU A 183 -3.46 22.43 -3.94
N PRO A 184 -4.06 21.29 -3.51
CA PRO A 184 -4.93 21.26 -2.32
C PRO A 184 -4.33 21.88 -1.06
N TRP A 185 -3.04 21.63 -0.80
CA TRP A 185 -2.34 22.16 0.38
C TRP A 185 -2.09 23.68 0.31
N ASN A 186 -1.86 24.24 -0.87
CA ASN A 186 -1.69 25.68 -1.07
C ASN A 186 -3.04 26.39 -1.07
N TRP A 187 -4.06 25.74 -1.64
CA TRP A 187 -5.44 26.22 -1.61
C TRP A 187 -5.98 26.31 -0.18
N ALA A 188 -5.74 25.31 0.66
CA ALA A 188 -6.11 25.29 2.07
C ALA A 188 -5.55 26.51 2.82
N THR A 189 -4.25 26.79 2.66
CA THR A 189 -3.60 27.93 3.34
C THR A 189 -4.16 29.27 2.92
N SER A 190 -4.69 29.40 1.71
CA SER A 190 -5.31 30.65 1.20
C SER A 190 -6.75 30.85 1.67
N HIS A 191 -7.45 29.77 2.11
CA HIS A 191 -8.88 29.83 2.47
C HIS A 191 -9.16 29.63 3.97
N VAL A 192 -8.17 29.23 4.78
CA VAL A 192 -8.29 29.06 6.25
C VAL A 192 -8.20 30.42 7.00
N LYS A 193 -8.06 31.52 6.30
CA LYS A 193 -8.09 32.86 6.94
C LYS A 193 -9.53 33.44 6.95
N HIS A 194 -10.41 32.82 7.75
CA HIS A 194 -11.58 33.54 8.30
C HIS A 194 -12.14 32.77 9.50
#